data_dc0b669c3368ca7daff802479d9c707b
#
_entry.id   dc0b669c3368ca7daff802479d9c707b
#
_cell.length_a   1.000
_cell.length_b   1.000
_cell.length_c   1.000
_cell.angle_alpha   90.00
_cell.angle_beta   90.00
_cell.angle_gamma   90.00
#
_symmetry.space_group_name_H-M   'P 1'
#
loop_
_entity.id
_entity.type
_entity.pdbx_description
1 polymer ?
#
loop_
_entity_poly.entity_id
_entity_poly.type
_entity_poly.pdbx_seq_one_letter_code
_entity_poly.pdbx_strand_id
1 'polypeptide(L)'
;LSDRAFAGSDTLVTSKILSTFLRKEGFDMIITGRNSSDSETGQVGPQVAEFLNIPHISNVHNVIVDSSHKTIQASKNSNTGYSIFECPFPCLITVTEGIAEEAWPTREQMQHAANLPITTLSSSDLDLPPEDVGIAASPTWVEDIRIVENKRLGIVIENETDVETNCDQAILHIKSTLEQLQDLNPETPVSNSSRFPNSGTEIWVVTESINGELKAVSFELLGKAREISETLKSSVTAITFGESNQNHYSQLGQMGADSVINIAYDSLGPIWSDSVASCFANHILQGKPYAVLFPATSNGRDLASRIAARLELGLTGDAIDLELNTNNQLVQIKPALGGNVIAPILSNTTPYMVTLREGMLEQIPQKADVLPTVTELEPKNVTKSVIRLVGEY
;
A
#
# COMPACT_ATOMS: atom_id res chain seq x y z
N LEU A 1 -2.91 -9.95 23.72
CA LEU A 1 -4.35 -9.78 23.54
C LEU A 1 -4.91 -11.06 22.94
N SER A 2 -5.92 -11.68 23.57
CA SER A 2 -6.52 -12.91 23.09
C SER A 2 -7.98 -13.00 23.53
N ASP A 3 -8.91 -12.93 22.57
CA ASP A 3 -10.34 -13.07 22.78
C ASP A 3 -10.99 -13.64 21.52
N ARG A 4 -12.06 -14.42 21.68
CA ARG A 4 -12.88 -14.87 20.54
C ARG A 4 -13.56 -13.69 19.82
N ALA A 5 -13.86 -12.63 20.55
CA ALA A 5 -14.44 -11.42 19.98
C ALA A 5 -13.52 -10.74 18.93
N PHE A 6 -12.20 -10.94 19.01
CA PHE A 6 -11.26 -10.39 18.05
C PHE A 6 -11.17 -11.18 16.73
N ALA A 7 -11.75 -12.38 16.67
CA ALA A 7 -11.66 -13.25 15.51
C ALA A 7 -12.30 -12.59 14.27
N GLY A 8 -11.60 -12.67 13.13
CA GLY A 8 -12.03 -12.08 11.87
C GLY A 8 -11.87 -10.56 11.77
N SER A 9 -11.19 -9.93 12.74
CA SER A 9 -10.79 -8.52 12.60
C SER A 9 -9.92 -8.31 11.37
N ASP A 10 -10.26 -7.35 10.53
CA ASP A 10 -9.38 -6.88 9.47
C ASP A 10 -8.23 -6.01 10.03
N THR A 11 -7.41 -5.44 9.17
CA THR A 11 -6.26 -4.62 9.58
C THR A 11 -6.68 -3.36 10.34
N LEU A 12 -7.81 -2.75 9.98
CA LEU A 12 -8.30 -1.53 10.63
C LEU A 12 -8.73 -1.82 12.08
N VAL A 13 -9.56 -2.85 12.26
CA VAL A 13 -10.06 -3.24 13.59
C VAL A 13 -8.90 -3.78 14.45
N THR A 14 -8.00 -4.58 13.88
CA THR A 14 -6.78 -5.03 14.57
C THR A 14 -5.95 -3.85 15.08
N SER A 15 -5.78 -2.82 14.25
CA SER A 15 -5.02 -1.61 14.62
C SER A 15 -5.71 -0.79 15.71
N LYS A 16 -7.05 -0.72 15.70
CA LYS A 16 -7.84 -0.10 16.78
C LYS A 16 -7.65 -0.82 18.12
N ILE A 17 -7.73 -2.15 18.12
CA ILE A 17 -7.53 -2.98 19.32
C ILE A 17 -6.13 -2.74 19.91
N LEU A 18 -5.09 -2.81 19.04
CA LEU A 18 -3.71 -2.59 19.46
C LEU A 18 -3.49 -1.16 19.99
N SER A 19 -4.05 -0.16 19.34
CA SER A 19 -3.93 1.25 19.73
C SER A 19 -4.61 1.51 21.09
N THR A 20 -5.74 0.86 21.34
CA THR A 20 -6.46 0.97 22.63
C THR A 20 -5.61 0.43 23.78
N PHE A 21 -4.97 -0.72 23.58
CA PHE A 21 -4.04 -1.28 24.56
C PHE A 21 -2.83 -0.36 24.77
N LEU A 22 -2.16 0.04 23.69
CA LEU A 22 -0.95 0.85 23.77
C LEU A 22 -1.18 2.21 24.44
N ARG A 23 -2.36 2.81 24.26
CA ARG A 23 -2.74 4.06 24.92
C ARG A 23 -2.87 3.92 26.43
N LYS A 24 -3.32 2.73 26.91
CA LYS A 24 -3.43 2.42 28.36
C LYS A 24 -2.06 2.18 29.00
N GLU A 25 -1.15 1.48 28.31
CA GLU A 25 0.17 1.11 28.86
C GLU A 25 1.16 2.26 28.83
N GLY A 26 1.08 3.16 27.82
CA GLY A 26 2.08 4.19 27.59
C GLY A 26 3.35 3.62 26.93
N PHE A 27 4.06 4.46 26.20
CA PHE A 27 5.27 4.05 25.48
C PHE A 27 6.07 5.32 25.06
N ASP A 28 7.38 5.16 24.86
CA ASP A 28 8.22 6.15 24.17
C ASP A 28 8.36 5.78 22.68
N MET A 29 8.50 4.49 22.38
CA MET A 29 8.64 4.01 21.00
C MET A 29 7.88 2.69 20.81
N ILE A 30 7.21 2.55 19.67
CA ILE A 30 6.57 1.30 19.23
C ILE A 30 7.39 0.74 18.06
N ILE A 31 7.74 -0.53 18.13
CA ILE A 31 8.45 -1.25 17.07
C ILE A 31 7.54 -2.38 16.58
N THR A 32 7.28 -2.42 15.29
CA THR A 32 6.54 -3.51 14.65
C THR A 32 7.33 -4.06 13.45
N GLY A 33 7.02 -5.28 13.02
CA GLY A 33 7.46 -5.76 11.72
C GLY A 33 6.84 -4.95 10.58
N ARG A 34 7.49 -4.94 9.42
CA ARG A 34 7.01 -4.27 8.20
C ARG A 34 5.65 -4.81 7.75
N ASN A 35 5.51 -6.12 7.71
CA ASN A 35 4.31 -6.84 7.30
C ASN A 35 4.32 -8.27 7.88
N SER A 36 3.18 -8.92 7.88
CA SER A 36 3.06 -10.33 8.24
C SER A 36 3.20 -11.23 7.01
N SER A 37 3.67 -12.46 7.19
CA SER A 37 3.90 -13.42 6.09
C SER A 37 2.62 -14.04 5.51
N ASP A 38 1.50 -13.94 6.21
CA ASP A 38 0.20 -14.49 5.78
C ASP A 38 -0.52 -13.57 4.80
N SER A 39 -0.60 -12.29 5.11
CA SER A 39 -1.41 -11.32 4.35
C SER A 39 -0.60 -10.22 3.66
N GLU A 40 0.63 -9.97 4.09
CA GLU A 40 1.57 -9.00 3.48
C GLU A 40 1.00 -7.59 3.26
N THR A 41 0.05 -7.15 4.08
CA THR A 41 -0.64 -5.87 3.88
C THR A 41 0.24 -4.66 4.21
N GLY A 42 1.10 -4.76 5.22
CA GLY A 42 1.93 -3.65 5.71
C GLY A 42 1.14 -2.49 6.33
N GLN A 43 -0.12 -2.71 6.72
CA GLN A 43 -1.06 -1.66 7.12
C GLN A 43 -1.08 -1.38 8.61
N VAL A 44 -0.88 -2.40 9.45
CA VAL A 44 -1.12 -2.31 10.91
C VAL A 44 -0.23 -1.26 11.57
N GLY A 45 1.07 -1.22 11.27
CA GLY A 45 1.98 -0.22 11.84
C GLY A 45 1.53 1.23 11.57
N PRO A 46 1.40 1.66 10.31
CA PRO A 46 0.92 3.01 9.97
C PRO A 46 -0.46 3.34 10.53
N GLN A 47 -1.40 2.39 10.55
CA GLN A 47 -2.74 2.58 11.12
C GLN A 47 -2.68 2.79 12.63
N VAL A 48 -1.89 1.98 13.36
CA VAL A 48 -1.67 2.15 14.82
C VAL A 48 -1.09 3.53 15.11
N ALA A 49 -0.09 3.97 14.34
CA ALA A 49 0.50 5.29 14.50
C ALA A 49 -0.54 6.41 14.30
N GLU A 50 -1.42 6.25 13.31
CA GLU A 50 -2.48 7.21 13.03
C GLU A 50 -3.52 7.26 14.14
N PHE A 51 -3.99 6.11 14.65
CA PHE A 51 -4.92 6.07 15.79
C PHE A 51 -4.34 6.62 17.08
N LEU A 52 -3.02 6.51 17.26
CA LEU A 52 -2.32 7.08 18.42
C LEU A 52 -1.92 8.55 18.20
N ASN A 53 -2.07 9.06 16.99
CA ASN A 53 -1.64 10.40 16.57
C ASN A 53 -0.15 10.64 16.84
N ILE A 54 0.69 9.69 16.45
CA ILE A 54 2.15 9.75 16.58
C ILE A 54 2.83 9.65 15.21
N PRO A 55 4.05 10.21 15.06
CA PRO A 55 4.83 10.06 13.84
C PRO A 55 5.23 8.59 13.62
N HIS A 56 5.37 8.22 12.35
CA HIS A 56 5.71 6.86 11.93
C HIS A 56 6.73 6.87 10.80
N ILE A 57 7.73 5.99 10.88
CA ILE A 57 8.69 5.73 9.80
C ILE A 57 8.66 4.24 9.48
N SER A 58 8.39 3.89 8.22
CA SER A 58 8.32 2.50 7.76
C SER A 58 9.60 2.02 7.10
N ASN A 59 9.72 0.69 6.96
CA ASN A 59 10.84 0.02 6.27
C ASN A 59 12.22 0.42 6.80
N VAL A 60 12.33 0.54 8.12
CA VAL A 60 13.56 0.92 8.80
C VAL A 60 14.49 -0.28 8.87
N HIS A 61 15.72 -0.12 8.36
CA HIS A 61 16.77 -1.13 8.43
C HIS A 61 17.87 -0.78 9.43
N ASN A 62 17.91 0.47 9.90
CA ASN A 62 18.83 0.91 10.96
C ASN A 62 18.20 2.02 11.77
N VAL A 63 18.43 2.00 13.08
CA VAL A 63 17.93 3.03 14.01
C VAL A 63 18.99 3.41 15.04
N ILE A 64 19.15 4.70 15.25
CA ILE A 64 20.02 5.27 16.27
C ILE A 64 19.14 6.08 17.23
N VAL A 65 19.19 5.74 18.52
CA VAL A 65 18.41 6.40 19.57
C VAL A 65 19.26 7.46 20.24
N ASP A 66 18.78 8.69 20.26
CA ASP A 66 19.34 9.77 21.08
C ASP A 66 18.44 10.02 22.30
N SER A 67 18.80 9.38 23.41
CA SER A 67 18.04 9.51 24.67
C SER A 67 18.12 10.91 25.28
N SER A 68 19.18 11.69 24.97
CA SER A 68 19.37 13.03 25.52
C SER A 68 18.42 14.04 24.89
N HIS A 69 18.17 13.92 23.59
CA HIS A 69 17.27 14.78 22.83
C HIS A 69 15.88 14.17 22.65
N LYS A 70 15.66 12.94 23.12
CA LYS A 70 14.42 12.17 22.93
C LYS A 70 14.01 12.06 21.44
N THR A 71 14.96 11.71 20.58
CA THR A 71 14.76 11.52 19.15
C THR A 71 15.37 10.21 18.69
N ILE A 72 14.96 9.78 17.51
CA ILE A 72 15.62 8.71 16.76
C ILE A 72 16.09 9.24 15.41
N GLN A 73 17.14 8.64 14.88
CA GLN A 73 17.48 8.69 13.46
C GLN A 73 17.22 7.32 12.88
N ALA A 74 16.32 7.23 11.92
CA ALA A 74 15.91 6.00 11.27
C ALA A 74 16.28 6.01 9.80
N SER A 75 16.99 4.97 9.34
CA SER A 75 17.32 4.78 7.93
C SER A 75 16.23 3.97 7.26
N LYS A 76 15.48 4.61 6.36
CA LYS A 76 14.40 4.02 5.58
C LYS A 76 14.90 3.62 4.19
N ASN A 77 14.71 2.37 3.79
CA ASN A 77 15.04 1.90 2.45
C ASN A 77 14.16 2.58 1.40
N SER A 78 14.77 2.95 0.28
CA SER A 78 14.13 3.39 -0.96
C SER A 78 14.55 2.49 -2.13
N ASN A 79 13.95 2.67 -3.30
CA ASN A 79 14.30 1.88 -4.49
C ASN A 79 15.71 2.19 -5.03
N THR A 80 16.29 3.32 -4.66
CA THR A 80 17.58 3.81 -5.19
C THR A 80 18.66 3.92 -4.12
N GLY A 81 18.36 3.54 -2.86
CA GLY A 81 19.28 3.66 -1.75
C GLY A 81 18.52 3.74 -0.43
N TYR A 82 18.88 4.67 0.43
CA TYR A 82 18.15 4.89 1.69
C TYR A 82 18.16 6.37 2.08
N SER A 83 17.12 6.76 2.83
CA SER A 83 17.00 8.10 3.40
C SER A 83 17.05 8.02 4.92
N ILE A 84 17.72 8.97 5.56
CA ILE A 84 17.77 9.10 7.02
C ILE A 84 16.78 10.16 7.47
N PHE A 85 15.89 9.78 8.36
CA PHE A 85 14.90 10.67 8.97
C PHE A 85 15.14 10.79 10.47
N GLU A 86 15.01 12.00 10.98
CA GLU A 86 14.96 12.28 12.42
C GLU A 86 13.50 12.40 12.86
N CYS A 87 13.17 11.77 14.00
CA CYS A 87 11.83 11.73 14.54
C CYS A 87 11.84 11.87 16.07
N PRO A 88 11.01 12.72 16.68
CA PRO A 88 10.89 12.81 18.13
C PRO A 88 10.06 11.66 18.71
N PHE A 89 10.23 11.38 19.99
CA PHE A 89 9.34 10.53 20.78
C PHE A 89 8.05 11.26 21.18
N PRO A 90 6.92 10.56 21.41
CA PRO A 90 6.73 9.16 21.07
C PRO A 90 6.60 8.93 19.57
N CYS A 91 7.07 7.78 19.08
CA CYS A 91 7.01 7.44 17.66
C CYS A 91 6.78 5.93 17.42
N LEU A 92 6.42 5.57 16.19
CA LEU A 92 6.35 4.19 15.74
C LEU A 92 7.31 3.98 14.57
N ILE A 93 8.02 2.85 14.56
CA ILE A 93 8.79 2.41 13.41
C ILE A 93 8.34 1.01 12.99
N THR A 94 8.28 0.76 11.66
CA THR A 94 8.19 -0.60 11.15
C THR A 94 9.53 -1.01 10.60
N VAL A 95 9.99 -2.20 11.01
CA VAL A 95 11.36 -2.65 10.72
C VAL A 95 11.40 -3.74 9.66
N THR A 96 12.48 -3.76 8.91
CA THR A 96 12.77 -4.80 7.90
C THR A 96 13.64 -5.91 8.48
N GLU A 97 13.68 -7.03 7.77
CA GLU A 97 14.59 -8.13 8.06
C GLU A 97 16.05 -7.63 8.07
N GLY A 98 16.85 -8.15 8.98
CA GLY A 98 18.26 -7.81 9.11
C GLY A 98 18.57 -6.53 9.90
N ILE A 99 17.56 -5.87 10.50
CA ILE A 99 17.81 -4.71 11.39
C ILE A 99 18.67 -5.08 12.61
N ALA A 100 18.59 -6.31 13.07
CA ALA A 100 19.41 -6.87 14.13
C ALA A 100 19.79 -8.31 13.81
N GLU A 101 20.89 -8.79 14.40
CA GLU A 101 21.27 -10.19 14.34
C GLU A 101 20.26 -11.06 15.11
N GLU A 102 19.98 -12.25 14.59
CA GLU A 102 19.11 -13.21 15.25
C GLU A 102 19.74 -13.70 16.57
N ALA A 103 19.06 -13.48 17.67
CA ALA A 103 19.45 -13.96 18.98
C ALA A 103 18.82 -15.32 19.28
N TRP A 104 19.63 -16.38 19.28
CA TRP A 104 19.17 -17.71 19.65
C TRP A 104 19.24 -17.89 21.16
N PRO A 105 18.11 -18.23 21.82
CA PRO A 105 18.10 -18.41 23.27
C PRO A 105 18.86 -19.66 23.68
N THR A 106 19.61 -19.57 24.79
CA THR A 106 20.22 -20.75 25.43
C THR A 106 19.14 -21.64 26.06
N ARG A 107 19.52 -22.89 26.37
CA ARG A 107 18.59 -23.82 27.07
C ARG A 107 18.11 -23.26 28.43
N GLU A 108 18.96 -22.57 29.15
CA GLU A 108 18.64 -21.94 30.43
C GLU A 108 17.64 -20.80 30.25
N GLN A 109 17.85 -19.95 29.24
CA GLN A 109 16.90 -18.87 28.90
C GLN A 109 15.54 -19.43 28.51
N MET A 110 15.48 -20.51 27.72
CA MET A 110 14.22 -21.18 27.36
C MET A 110 13.50 -21.75 28.60
N GLN A 111 14.24 -22.39 29.53
CA GLN A 111 13.67 -22.90 30.76
C GLN A 111 13.15 -21.78 31.68
N HIS A 112 13.88 -20.66 31.76
CA HIS A 112 13.43 -19.49 32.49
C HIS A 112 12.14 -18.91 31.90
N ALA A 113 12.13 -18.70 30.58
CA ALA A 113 10.96 -18.16 29.87
C ALA A 113 9.71 -19.03 30.01
N ALA A 114 9.85 -20.36 30.02
CA ALA A 114 8.76 -21.29 30.19
C ALA A 114 8.00 -21.14 31.57
N ASN A 115 8.64 -20.55 32.56
CA ASN A 115 8.07 -20.30 33.86
C ASN A 115 7.55 -18.87 34.08
N LEU A 116 7.70 -17.99 33.08
CA LEU A 116 7.19 -16.61 33.17
C LEU A 116 5.67 -16.58 32.98
N PRO A 117 4.93 -15.79 33.78
CA PRO A 117 3.52 -15.63 33.58
C PRO A 117 3.22 -14.89 32.28
N ILE A 118 2.19 -15.36 31.56
CA ILE A 118 1.68 -14.67 30.36
C ILE A 118 0.39 -13.96 30.76
N THR A 119 0.39 -12.64 30.74
CA THR A 119 -0.82 -11.85 30.93
C THR A 119 -1.68 -11.90 29.67
N THR A 120 -2.90 -12.37 29.79
CA THR A 120 -3.88 -12.40 28.69
C THR A 120 -4.93 -11.34 28.95
N LEU A 121 -5.16 -10.47 27.96
CA LEU A 121 -6.18 -9.44 27.98
C LEU A 121 -7.26 -9.74 26.95
N SER A 122 -8.51 -9.57 27.35
CA SER A 122 -9.72 -9.74 26.55
C SER A 122 -10.26 -8.38 26.05
N SER A 123 -11.32 -8.40 25.27
CA SER A 123 -12.04 -7.20 24.83
C SER A 123 -12.60 -6.42 26.02
N SER A 124 -13.09 -7.10 27.05
CA SER A 124 -13.62 -6.46 28.26
C SER A 124 -12.53 -5.76 29.09
N ASP A 125 -11.30 -6.28 29.11
CA ASP A 125 -10.17 -5.61 29.78
C ASP A 125 -9.74 -4.31 29.07
N LEU A 126 -10.09 -4.19 27.81
CA LEU A 126 -9.83 -3.02 26.99
C LEU A 126 -11.03 -2.05 26.89
N ASP A 127 -12.14 -2.35 27.51
CA ASP A 127 -13.41 -1.62 27.39
C ASP A 127 -13.92 -1.54 25.94
N LEU A 128 -13.66 -2.60 25.13
CA LEU A 128 -14.11 -2.73 23.76
C LEU A 128 -15.35 -3.62 23.70
N PRO A 129 -16.51 -3.09 23.33
CA PRO A 129 -17.72 -3.88 23.17
C PRO A 129 -17.60 -4.83 21.95
N PRO A 130 -18.31 -5.98 21.96
CA PRO A 130 -18.20 -6.98 20.90
C PRO A 130 -18.54 -6.44 19.48
N GLU A 131 -19.39 -5.44 19.39
CA GLU A 131 -19.76 -4.78 18.13
C GLU A 131 -18.66 -3.92 17.51
N ASP A 132 -17.65 -3.51 18.30
CA ASP A 132 -16.53 -2.66 17.85
C ASP A 132 -15.29 -3.48 17.48
N VAL A 133 -15.37 -4.81 17.52
CA VAL A 133 -14.26 -5.73 17.25
C VAL A 133 -14.69 -6.89 16.35
N GLY A 134 -13.72 -7.66 15.87
CA GLY A 134 -13.96 -8.84 15.07
C GLY A 134 -14.52 -8.55 13.69
N ILE A 135 -15.13 -9.57 13.10
CA ILE A 135 -15.69 -9.49 11.74
C ILE A 135 -16.84 -8.50 11.61
N ALA A 136 -17.60 -8.30 12.70
CA ALA A 136 -18.76 -7.40 12.68
C ALA A 136 -18.36 -5.92 12.53
N ALA A 137 -17.22 -5.55 13.09
CA ALA A 137 -16.68 -4.20 13.00
C ALA A 137 -15.77 -3.98 11.78
N SER A 138 -15.36 -5.06 11.11
CA SER A 138 -14.39 -5.01 10.01
C SER A 138 -15.02 -4.48 8.73
N PRO A 139 -14.52 -3.37 8.16
CA PRO A 139 -15.02 -2.84 6.90
C PRO A 139 -14.63 -3.66 5.68
N THR A 140 -13.66 -4.58 5.77
CA THR A 140 -13.27 -5.46 4.68
C THR A 140 -13.43 -6.92 5.07
N TRP A 141 -13.78 -7.78 4.10
CA TRP A 141 -13.87 -9.22 4.30
C TRP A 141 -13.47 -9.99 3.04
N VAL A 142 -13.05 -11.24 3.27
CA VAL A 142 -12.79 -12.20 2.19
C VAL A 142 -14.11 -12.77 1.71
N GLU A 143 -14.44 -12.59 0.44
CA GLU A 143 -15.68 -13.11 -0.15
C GLU A 143 -15.57 -14.58 -0.53
N ASP A 144 -14.40 -14.96 -1.07
CA ASP A 144 -14.12 -16.31 -1.54
C ASP A 144 -12.62 -16.61 -1.43
N ILE A 145 -12.24 -17.88 -1.51
CA ILE A 145 -10.86 -18.33 -1.53
C ILE A 145 -10.65 -19.24 -2.72
N ARG A 146 -9.79 -18.84 -3.65
CA ARG A 146 -9.44 -19.60 -4.84
C ARG A 146 -8.02 -20.12 -4.73
N ILE A 147 -7.85 -21.43 -4.79
CA ILE A 147 -6.52 -22.05 -4.80
C ILE A 147 -5.95 -21.94 -6.20
N VAL A 148 -4.74 -21.40 -6.33
CA VAL A 148 -4.03 -21.30 -7.61
C VAL A 148 -3.27 -22.60 -7.84
N GLU A 149 -3.72 -23.42 -8.78
CA GLU A 149 -2.96 -24.56 -9.25
C GLU A 149 -1.84 -24.08 -10.20
N ASN A 150 -0.65 -23.85 -9.68
CA ASN A 150 0.52 -23.56 -10.48
C ASN A 150 0.98 -24.82 -11.23
N LYS A 151 0.49 -25.02 -12.44
CA LYS A 151 1.00 -26.06 -13.35
C LYS A 151 2.35 -25.61 -13.89
N ARG A 152 3.42 -25.85 -13.13
CA ARG A 152 4.78 -25.68 -13.63
C ARG A 152 5.03 -26.77 -14.69
N LEU A 153 5.54 -26.39 -15.85
CA LEU A 153 5.91 -27.34 -16.91
C LEU A 153 7.00 -28.32 -16.48
N GLY A 154 7.80 -27.96 -15.47
CA GLY A 154 8.78 -28.86 -14.88
C GLY A 154 9.88 -29.31 -15.86
N ILE A 155 10.26 -28.47 -16.82
CA ILE A 155 11.33 -28.80 -17.76
C ILE A 155 12.65 -28.74 -17.02
N VAL A 156 13.32 -29.88 -16.98
CA VAL A 156 14.68 -30.02 -16.44
C VAL A 156 15.62 -30.18 -17.62
N ILE A 157 16.59 -29.28 -17.75
CA ILE A 157 17.62 -29.34 -18.78
C ILE A 157 18.85 -29.92 -18.13
N GLU A 158 19.13 -31.19 -18.40
CA GLU A 158 20.27 -31.91 -17.89
C GLU A 158 21.17 -32.31 -19.06
N ASN A 159 22.42 -31.88 -19.03
CA ASN A 159 23.48 -32.39 -19.85
C ASN A 159 24.69 -32.66 -18.95
N GLU A 160 25.11 -33.90 -18.87
CA GLU A 160 26.15 -34.34 -17.97
C GLU A 160 27.55 -33.74 -18.28
N THR A 161 27.73 -33.11 -19.43
CA THR A 161 29.05 -32.79 -19.95
C THR A 161 29.37 -31.28 -20.03
N ASP A 162 28.43 -30.39 -20.07
CA ASP A 162 28.71 -28.96 -20.29
C ASP A 162 27.62 -28.01 -19.79
N VAL A 163 28.00 -27.17 -18.82
CA VAL A 163 27.10 -26.14 -18.23
C VAL A 163 26.73 -25.06 -19.25
N GLU A 164 27.61 -24.71 -20.19
CA GLU A 164 27.40 -23.67 -21.20
C GLU A 164 26.28 -24.10 -22.17
N THR A 165 26.33 -25.37 -22.63
CA THR A 165 25.24 -25.95 -23.46
C THR A 165 23.90 -25.97 -22.75
N ASN A 166 23.85 -26.26 -21.44
CA ASN A 166 22.61 -26.21 -20.66
C ASN A 166 22.06 -24.80 -20.54
N CYS A 167 22.92 -23.80 -20.34
CA CYS A 167 22.54 -22.40 -20.32
C CYS A 167 21.96 -21.96 -21.66
N ASP A 168 22.60 -22.30 -22.77
CA ASP A 168 22.10 -21.98 -24.12
C ASP A 168 20.74 -22.60 -24.42
N GLN A 169 20.53 -23.85 -24.04
CA GLN A 169 19.23 -24.52 -24.18
C GLN A 169 18.17 -23.84 -23.31
N ALA A 170 18.48 -23.46 -22.07
CA ALA A 170 17.57 -22.73 -21.20
C ALA A 170 17.18 -21.37 -21.79
N ILE A 171 18.16 -20.62 -22.33
CA ILE A 171 17.92 -19.33 -23.00
C ILE A 171 17.03 -19.49 -24.23
N LEU A 172 17.31 -20.51 -25.07
CA LEU A 172 16.47 -20.80 -26.25
C LEU A 172 15.04 -21.14 -25.86
N HIS A 173 14.86 -21.94 -24.81
CA HIS A 173 13.54 -22.29 -24.31
C HIS A 173 12.78 -21.08 -23.77
N ILE A 174 13.45 -20.22 -22.98
CA ILE A 174 12.88 -18.96 -22.50
C ILE A 174 12.46 -18.07 -23.66
N LYS A 175 13.34 -17.86 -24.65
CA LYS A 175 13.03 -17.05 -25.84
C LYS A 175 11.82 -17.57 -26.61
N SER A 176 11.79 -18.87 -26.91
CA SER A 176 10.65 -19.48 -27.61
C SER A 176 9.34 -19.36 -26.84
N THR A 177 9.39 -19.48 -25.53
CA THR A 177 8.21 -19.30 -24.68
C THR A 177 7.73 -17.84 -24.66
N LEU A 178 8.65 -16.88 -24.60
CA LEU A 178 8.32 -15.44 -24.67
C LEU A 178 7.72 -15.07 -26.03
N GLU A 179 8.26 -15.59 -27.13
CA GLU A 179 7.70 -15.41 -28.48
C GLU A 179 6.28 -15.95 -28.58
N GLN A 180 6.03 -17.16 -28.05
CA GLN A 180 4.68 -17.74 -27.99
C GLN A 180 3.71 -16.91 -27.15
N LEU A 181 4.18 -16.34 -26.04
CA LEU A 181 3.36 -15.45 -25.19
C LEU A 181 3.07 -14.11 -25.86
N GLN A 182 4.01 -13.57 -26.66
CA GLN A 182 3.77 -12.37 -27.46
C GLN A 182 2.75 -12.61 -28.58
N ASP A 183 2.78 -13.78 -29.21
CA ASP A 183 1.79 -14.17 -30.22
C ASP A 183 0.39 -14.41 -29.62
N LEU A 184 0.32 -14.80 -28.33
CA LEU A 184 -0.93 -14.99 -27.60
C LEU A 184 -1.53 -13.68 -27.06
N ASN A 185 -0.72 -12.64 -26.91
CA ASN A 185 -1.15 -11.27 -26.61
C ASN A 185 -1.11 -10.46 -27.93
N PRO A 186 -2.16 -10.48 -28.77
CA PRO A 186 -2.25 -9.54 -29.87
C PRO A 186 -2.12 -8.13 -29.28
N GLU A 187 -1.38 -7.26 -29.97
CA GLU A 187 -1.22 -5.84 -29.59
C GLU A 187 -2.52 -5.35 -28.99
N THR A 188 -2.47 -4.98 -27.70
CA THR A 188 -3.67 -4.50 -26.99
C THR A 188 -4.29 -3.43 -27.88
N PRO A 189 -5.50 -3.63 -28.41
CA PRO A 189 -6.05 -2.66 -29.32
C PRO A 189 -6.04 -1.31 -28.62
N VAL A 190 -5.47 -0.30 -29.26
CA VAL A 190 -5.50 1.09 -28.77
C VAL A 190 -6.96 1.37 -28.44
N SER A 191 -7.33 1.14 -27.18
CA SER A 191 -8.70 1.28 -26.73
C SER A 191 -9.10 2.74 -26.96
N ASN A 192 -10.07 2.97 -27.84
CA ASN A 192 -10.77 4.24 -27.94
C ASN A 192 -11.67 4.38 -26.69
N SER A 193 -11.07 4.28 -25.51
CA SER A 193 -11.79 4.36 -24.24
C SER A 193 -12.58 5.66 -24.18
N SER A 194 -13.87 5.55 -23.95
CA SER A 194 -14.75 6.70 -23.80
C SER A 194 -14.37 7.46 -22.53
N ARG A 195 -14.29 8.78 -22.62
CA ARG A 195 -14.04 9.65 -21.47
C ARG A 195 -15.34 10.23 -20.96
N PHE A 196 -15.46 10.31 -19.64
CA PHE A 196 -16.67 10.78 -18.97
C PHE A 196 -16.35 11.95 -18.02
N PRO A 197 -15.84 13.10 -18.50
CA PRO A 197 -15.28 14.16 -17.65
C PRO A 197 -16.28 14.84 -16.72
N ASN A 198 -17.58 14.61 -16.87
CA ASN A 198 -18.64 15.25 -16.06
C ASN A 198 -19.63 14.24 -15.48
N SER A 199 -19.20 13.02 -15.17
CA SER A 199 -20.09 11.94 -14.77
C SER A 199 -20.67 12.07 -13.35
N GLY A 200 -20.11 12.92 -12.51
CA GLY A 200 -20.45 13.01 -11.07
C GLY A 200 -19.89 11.85 -10.23
N THR A 201 -19.29 10.83 -10.85
CA THR A 201 -18.59 9.72 -10.20
C THR A 201 -17.14 9.73 -10.64
N GLU A 202 -16.21 9.65 -9.71
CA GLU A 202 -14.78 9.74 -10.00
C GLU A 202 -14.01 8.55 -9.45
N ILE A 203 -12.99 8.11 -10.16
CA ILE A 203 -11.94 7.21 -9.67
C ILE A 203 -10.67 8.01 -9.54
N TRP A 204 -10.12 8.08 -8.35
CA TRP A 204 -8.88 8.78 -8.07
C TRP A 204 -7.70 7.82 -8.11
N VAL A 205 -6.63 8.22 -8.77
CA VAL A 205 -5.39 7.44 -8.92
C VAL A 205 -4.25 8.25 -8.33
N VAL A 206 -3.69 7.76 -7.23
CA VAL A 206 -2.48 8.33 -6.64
C VAL A 206 -1.28 7.96 -7.48
N THR A 207 -0.52 8.94 -7.93
CA THR A 207 0.66 8.74 -8.76
C THR A 207 1.94 8.95 -7.96
N GLU A 208 3.00 8.32 -8.41
CA GLU A 208 4.34 8.50 -7.85
C GLU A 208 5.34 8.93 -8.91
N SER A 209 6.27 9.76 -8.50
CA SER A 209 7.45 10.13 -9.29
C SER A 209 8.73 9.85 -8.50
N ILE A 210 9.82 9.60 -9.22
CA ILE A 210 11.16 9.45 -8.67
C ILE A 210 12.14 10.19 -9.59
N ASN A 211 13.03 10.97 -9.03
CA ASN A 211 14.01 11.75 -9.78
C ASN A 211 13.38 12.64 -10.89
N GLY A 212 12.17 13.13 -10.64
CA GLY A 212 11.45 13.98 -11.62
C GLY A 212 10.76 13.21 -12.75
N GLU A 213 10.64 11.88 -12.68
CA GLU A 213 9.95 11.06 -13.68
C GLU A 213 8.81 10.25 -13.02
N LEU A 214 7.68 10.11 -13.71
CA LEU A 214 6.57 9.30 -13.26
C LEU A 214 6.93 7.81 -13.29
N LYS A 215 6.60 7.09 -12.25
CA LYS A 215 6.80 5.64 -12.17
C LYS A 215 5.79 4.90 -13.04
N ALA A 216 6.21 3.77 -13.61
CA ALA A 216 5.38 2.90 -14.46
C ALA A 216 4.06 2.50 -13.77
N VAL A 217 4.09 2.23 -12.48
CA VAL A 217 2.90 1.87 -11.69
C VAL A 217 1.80 2.94 -11.78
N SER A 218 2.15 4.23 -11.89
CA SER A 218 1.16 5.30 -12.07
C SER A 218 0.34 5.11 -13.35
N PHE A 219 0.98 4.64 -14.41
CA PHE A 219 0.33 4.37 -15.70
C PHE A 219 -0.47 3.07 -15.68
N GLU A 220 0.02 2.04 -14.98
CA GLU A 220 -0.71 0.79 -14.73
C GLU A 220 -2.03 1.06 -13.99
N LEU A 221 -1.98 1.84 -12.93
CA LEU A 221 -3.17 2.21 -12.16
C LEU A 221 -4.16 3.03 -12.99
N LEU A 222 -3.68 3.96 -13.82
CA LEU A 222 -4.52 4.72 -14.75
C LEU A 222 -5.18 3.81 -15.78
N GLY A 223 -4.46 2.81 -16.29
CA GLY A 223 -4.99 1.78 -17.18
C GLY A 223 -6.18 1.06 -16.57
N LYS A 224 -6.01 0.53 -15.36
CA LYS A 224 -7.09 -0.17 -14.65
C LYS A 224 -8.24 0.75 -14.25
N ALA A 225 -7.95 1.98 -13.82
CA ALA A 225 -8.98 2.97 -13.52
C ALA A 225 -9.83 3.27 -14.77
N ARG A 226 -9.20 3.36 -15.95
CA ARG A 226 -9.90 3.60 -17.21
C ARG A 226 -10.78 2.43 -17.61
N GLU A 227 -10.31 1.19 -17.48
CA GLU A 227 -11.11 -0.02 -17.70
C GLU A 227 -12.40 -0.03 -16.85
N ILE A 228 -12.25 0.21 -15.54
CA ILE A 228 -13.39 0.28 -14.61
C ILE A 228 -14.30 1.46 -14.94
N SER A 229 -13.73 2.59 -15.33
CA SER A 229 -14.47 3.82 -15.65
C SER A 229 -15.40 3.66 -16.84
N GLU A 230 -15.08 2.79 -17.82
CA GLU A 230 -15.96 2.52 -18.96
C GLU A 230 -17.27 1.86 -18.54
N THR A 231 -17.21 0.93 -17.59
CA THR A 231 -18.41 0.29 -17.05
C THR A 231 -19.22 1.23 -16.17
N LEU A 232 -18.56 1.97 -15.29
CA LEU A 232 -19.19 2.90 -14.35
C LEU A 232 -19.58 4.24 -15.01
N LYS A 233 -19.09 4.53 -16.21
CA LYS A 233 -19.19 5.85 -16.88
C LYS A 233 -18.66 6.96 -15.98
N SER A 234 -17.55 6.70 -15.29
CA SER A 234 -16.91 7.60 -14.34
C SER A 234 -15.74 8.36 -14.95
N SER A 235 -15.38 9.51 -14.40
CA SER A 235 -14.13 10.19 -14.73
C SER A 235 -12.95 9.58 -13.96
N VAL A 236 -11.75 9.76 -14.51
CA VAL A 236 -10.49 9.34 -13.87
C VAL A 236 -9.65 10.57 -13.55
N THR A 237 -9.35 10.75 -12.27
CA THR A 237 -8.57 11.88 -11.75
C THR A 237 -7.24 11.38 -11.22
N ALA A 238 -6.13 11.86 -11.79
CA ALA A 238 -4.80 11.59 -11.25
C ALA A 238 -4.49 12.54 -10.09
N ILE A 239 -3.98 12.02 -8.99
CA ILE A 239 -3.54 12.79 -7.83
C ILE A 239 -2.03 12.82 -7.82
N THR A 240 -1.45 14.00 -7.92
CA THR A 240 -0.01 14.23 -7.84
C THR A 240 0.36 15.04 -6.59
N PHE A 241 1.60 14.93 -6.16
CA PHE A 241 2.11 15.64 -4.99
C PHE A 241 3.42 16.35 -5.33
N GLY A 242 3.62 17.53 -4.76
CA GLY A 242 4.84 18.29 -4.89
C GLY A 242 4.74 19.49 -5.83
N GLU A 243 5.84 19.86 -6.45
CA GLU A 243 5.88 20.99 -7.39
C GLU A 243 5.10 20.68 -8.67
N SER A 244 4.47 21.72 -9.22
CA SER A 244 3.76 21.65 -10.49
C SER A 244 4.67 21.21 -11.64
N ASN A 245 4.25 20.18 -12.39
CA ASN A 245 5.00 19.68 -13.53
C ASN A 245 4.09 19.41 -14.73
N GLN A 246 4.10 20.35 -15.67
CA GLN A 246 3.25 20.30 -16.88
C GLN A 246 3.54 19.08 -17.77
N ASN A 247 4.79 18.58 -17.80
CA ASN A 247 5.13 17.38 -18.56
C ASN A 247 4.48 16.15 -17.92
N HIS A 248 4.47 16.06 -16.59
CA HIS A 248 3.75 14.98 -15.89
C HIS A 248 2.26 15.03 -16.19
N TYR A 249 1.64 16.21 -16.15
CA TYR A 249 0.21 16.36 -16.40
C TYR A 249 -0.16 15.91 -17.82
N SER A 250 0.64 16.31 -18.81
CA SER A 250 0.46 15.85 -20.19
C SER A 250 0.57 14.33 -20.32
N GLN A 251 1.58 13.71 -19.71
CA GLN A 251 1.75 12.25 -19.69
C GLN A 251 0.56 11.54 -19.04
N LEU A 252 0.11 12.02 -17.87
CA LEU A 252 -1.04 11.44 -17.17
C LEU A 252 -2.31 11.54 -18.01
N GLY A 253 -2.54 12.66 -18.70
CA GLY A 253 -3.63 12.82 -19.65
C GLY A 253 -3.57 11.84 -20.81
N GLN A 254 -2.40 11.65 -21.41
CA GLN A 254 -2.16 10.68 -22.48
C GLN A 254 -2.38 9.24 -22.01
N MET A 255 -2.08 8.96 -20.74
CA MET A 255 -2.23 7.64 -20.13
C MET A 255 -3.60 7.39 -19.49
N GLY A 256 -4.57 8.28 -19.68
CA GLY A 256 -5.96 8.01 -19.33
C GLY A 256 -6.61 8.93 -18.31
N ALA A 257 -5.90 9.87 -17.68
CA ALA A 257 -6.50 10.82 -16.75
C ALA A 257 -7.37 11.86 -17.51
N ASP A 258 -8.57 12.14 -17.02
CA ASP A 258 -9.44 13.22 -17.48
C ASP A 258 -9.07 14.53 -16.80
N SER A 259 -8.63 14.44 -15.53
CA SER A 259 -8.19 15.56 -14.71
C SER A 259 -6.98 15.19 -13.86
N VAL A 260 -6.26 16.19 -13.42
CA VAL A 260 -5.16 16.09 -12.47
C VAL A 260 -5.41 17.04 -11.32
N ILE A 261 -5.27 16.53 -10.11
CA ILE A 261 -5.24 17.33 -8.90
C ILE A 261 -3.81 17.27 -8.35
N ASN A 262 -3.12 18.39 -8.35
CA ASN A 262 -1.80 18.49 -7.74
C ASN A 262 -1.90 19.09 -6.35
N ILE A 263 -1.38 18.36 -5.35
CA ILE A 263 -1.32 18.81 -3.96
C ILE A 263 0.11 19.26 -3.68
N ALA A 264 0.32 20.58 -3.57
CA ALA A 264 1.61 21.14 -3.19
C ALA A 264 1.95 20.74 -1.76
N TYR A 265 3.10 20.07 -1.54
CA TYR A 265 3.45 19.57 -0.20
C TYR A 265 4.82 19.99 0.32
N ASP A 266 5.59 20.78 -0.39
CA ASP A 266 6.99 21.15 -0.04
C ASP A 266 7.20 21.58 1.41
N SER A 267 6.16 22.12 2.04
CA SER A 267 6.18 22.51 3.44
C SER A 267 5.61 21.45 4.40
N LEU A 268 5.03 20.35 3.90
CA LEU A 268 4.31 19.38 4.72
C LEU A 268 5.18 18.22 5.23
N GLY A 269 6.30 17.96 4.59
CA GLY A 269 7.19 16.83 4.89
C GLY A 269 7.04 15.68 3.88
N PRO A 270 7.53 14.47 4.18
CA PRO A 270 7.48 13.35 3.26
C PRO A 270 6.05 12.99 2.83
N ILE A 271 5.87 12.50 1.60
CA ILE A 271 4.55 12.14 1.03
C ILE A 271 3.73 11.17 1.90
N TRP A 272 4.40 10.30 2.64
CA TRP A 272 3.77 9.35 3.57
C TRP A 272 3.56 9.92 4.98
N SER A 273 3.84 11.21 5.21
CA SER A 273 3.69 11.85 6.52
C SER A 273 2.22 12.01 6.93
N ASP A 274 2.02 12.19 8.23
CA ASP A 274 0.72 12.51 8.83
C ASP A 274 0.11 13.79 8.26
N SER A 275 0.95 14.78 7.94
CA SER A 275 0.53 16.05 7.36
C SER A 275 -0.05 15.90 5.97
N VAL A 276 0.62 15.14 5.10
CA VAL A 276 0.13 14.86 3.75
C VAL A 276 -1.11 13.98 3.82
N ALA A 277 -1.12 12.94 4.67
CA ALA A 277 -2.28 12.09 4.88
C ALA A 277 -3.51 12.89 5.35
N SER A 278 -3.32 13.84 6.29
CA SER A 278 -4.39 14.73 6.75
C SER A 278 -4.94 15.62 5.65
N CYS A 279 -4.06 16.22 4.86
CA CYS A 279 -4.47 17.05 3.73
C CYS A 279 -5.27 16.24 2.71
N PHE A 280 -4.75 15.10 2.29
CA PHE A 280 -5.40 14.28 1.27
C PHE A 280 -6.70 13.64 1.77
N ALA A 281 -6.79 13.20 3.03
CA ALA A 281 -8.01 12.71 3.63
C ALA A 281 -9.15 13.76 3.59
N ASN A 282 -8.85 15.03 3.85
CA ASN A 282 -9.82 16.11 3.75
C ASN A 282 -10.34 16.28 2.31
N HIS A 283 -9.48 16.12 1.30
CA HIS A 283 -9.90 16.18 -0.10
C HIS A 283 -10.78 14.98 -0.48
N ILE A 284 -10.48 13.79 0.01
CA ILE A 284 -11.32 12.60 -0.18
C ILE A 284 -12.72 12.82 0.40
N LEU A 285 -12.83 13.38 1.61
CA LEU A 285 -14.13 13.69 2.23
C LEU A 285 -14.96 14.70 1.44
N GLN A 286 -14.31 15.66 0.78
CA GLN A 286 -14.96 16.68 -0.04
C GLN A 286 -15.34 16.14 -1.42
N GLY A 287 -14.42 15.46 -2.10
CA GLY A 287 -14.60 14.95 -3.45
C GLY A 287 -15.45 13.70 -3.53
N LYS A 288 -15.47 12.90 -2.47
CA LYS A 288 -16.25 11.64 -2.38
C LYS A 288 -16.10 10.75 -3.63
N PRO A 289 -14.87 10.41 -4.04
CA PRO A 289 -14.68 9.54 -5.19
C PRO A 289 -15.29 8.16 -4.94
N TYR A 290 -15.59 7.43 -6.00
CA TYR A 290 -16.01 6.03 -5.92
C TYR A 290 -14.89 5.14 -5.36
N ALA A 291 -13.67 5.34 -5.85
CA ALA A 291 -12.50 4.62 -5.40
C ALA A 291 -11.25 5.51 -5.40
N VAL A 292 -10.28 5.18 -4.54
CA VAL A 292 -8.94 5.75 -4.52
C VAL A 292 -7.94 4.61 -4.66
N LEU A 293 -7.20 4.60 -5.77
CA LEU A 293 -6.19 3.60 -6.10
C LEU A 293 -4.82 4.14 -5.75
N PHE A 294 -4.06 3.37 -4.98
CA PHE A 294 -2.70 3.70 -4.56
C PHE A 294 -1.70 2.70 -5.13
N PRO A 295 -0.48 3.10 -5.47
CA PRO A 295 0.59 2.14 -5.77
C PRO A 295 0.96 1.36 -4.49
N ALA A 296 1.21 0.06 -4.60
CA ALA A 296 1.67 -0.76 -3.47
C ALA A 296 3.17 -0.62 -3.20
N THR A 297 3.71 0.57 -3.37
CA THR A 297 5.06 0.96 -2.98
C THR A 297 5.16 1.17 -1.47
N SER A 298 6.36 1.35 -0.95
CA SER A 298 6.56 1.73 0.46
C SER A 298 5.77 2.99 0.83
N ASN A 299 5.85 4.04 -0.01
CA ASN A 299 5.19 5.31 0.26
C ASN A 299 3.68 5.24 0.09
N GLY A 300 3.23 4.58 -0.98
CA GLY A 300 1.80 4.45 -1.27
C GLY A 300 1.07 3.61 -0.21
N ARG A 301 1.69 2.53 0.29
CA ARG A 301 1.14 1.72 1.39
C ARG A 301 1.02 2.52 2.69
N ASP A 302 2.05 3.30 3.04
CA ASP A 302 2.04 4.14 4.24
C ASP A 302 0.94 5.20 4.16
N LEU A 303 0.87 5.93 3.05
CA LEU A 303 -0.12 6.98 2.83
C LEU A 303 -1.55 6.42 2.86
N ALA A 304 -1.81 5.35 2.10
CA ALA A 304 -3.11 4.70 2.05
C ALA A 304 -3.57 4.21 3.43
N SER A 305 -2.66 3.59 4.19
CA SER A 305 -2.96 3.05 5.52
C SER A 305 -3.32 4.14 6.53
N ARG A 306 -2.59 5.28 6.50
CA ARG A 306 -2.90 6.43 7.35
C ARG A 306 -4.25 7.03 7.01
N ILE A 307 -4.54 7.20 5.72
CA ILE A 307 -5.83 7.75 5.26
C ILE A 307 -6.98 6.81 5.64
N ALA A 308 -6.80 5.49 5.44
CA ALA A 308 -7.81 4.51 5.82
C ALA A 308 -8.12 4.55 7.32
N ALA A 309 -7.09 4.63 8.17
CA ALA A 309 -7.27 4.75 9.61
C ALA A 309 -7.96 6.07 10.01
N ARG A 310 -7.55 7.20 9.41
CA ARG A 310 -8.09 8.52 9.70
C ARG A 310 -9.56 8.66 9.32
N LEU A 311 -9.96 8.05 8.21
CA LEU A 311 -11.33 8.09 7.69
C LEU A 311 -12.17 6.88 8.10
N GLU A 312 -11.58 5.94 8.83
CA GLU A 312 -12.19 4.66 9.23
C GLU A 312 -12.74 3.87 8.03
N LEU A 313 -11.97 3.83 6.94
CA LEU A 313 -12.31 3.13 5.70
C LEU A 313 -11.60 1.78 5.59
N GLY A 314 -12.26 0.83 4.94
CA GLY A 314 -11.64 -0.43 4.54
C GLY A 314 -10.55 -0.20 3.51
N LEU A 315 -9.41 -0.88 3.68
CA LEU A 315 -8.27 -0.82 2.77
C LEU A 315 -7.80 -2.23 2.43
N THR A 316 -7.85 -2.59 1.14
CA THR A 316 -7.18 -3.81 0.67
C THR A 316 -5.75 -3.50 0.27
N GLY A 317 -4.81 -4.22 0.90
CA GLY A 317 -3.38 -4.05 0.61
C GLY A 317 -2.88 -5.04 -0.43
N ASP A 318 -2.06 -4.54 -1.38
CA ASP A 318 -1.28 -5.36 -2.30
C ASP A 318 -2.14 -6.23 -3.24
N ALA A 319 -3.24 -5.67 -3.74
CA ALA A 319 -4.06 -6.32 -4.74
C ALA A 319 -3.33 -6.40 -6.09
N ILE A 320 -3.65 -7.41 -6.88
CA ILE A 320 -3.05 -7.64 -8.21
C ILE A 320 -4.02 -7.31 -9.34
N ASP A 321 -5.30 -7.21 -9.05
CA ASP A 321 -6.32 -6.84 -10.01
C ASP A 321 -7.57 -6.28 -9.32
N LEU A 322 -8.46 -5.67 -10.10
CA LEU A 322 -9.75 -5.14 -9.70
C LEU A 322 -10.83 -5.58 -10.68
N GLU A 323 -11.97 -5.98 -10.13
CA GLU A 323 -13.15 -6.37 -10.91
C GLU A 323 -14.41 -5.63 -10.40
N LEU A 324 -15.44 -5.53 -11.20
CA LEU A 324 -16.75 -5.10 -10.75
C LEU A 324 -17.68 -6.29 -10.67
N ASN A 325 -18.37 -6.44 -9.54
CA ASN A 325 -19.44 -7.43 -9.45
C ASN A 325 -20.74 -6.91 -10.12
N THR A 326 -21.78 -7.75 -10.16
CA THR A 326 -23.07 -7.43 -10.77
C THR A 326 -23.78 -6.22 -10.13
N ASN A 327 -23.38 -5.82 -8.93
CA ASN A 327 -23.92 -4.66 -8.21
C ASN A 327 -23.03 -3.41 -8.36
N ASN A 328 -22.06 -3.42 -9.25
CA ASN A 328 -21.04 -2.39 -9.42
C ASN A 328 -20.22 -2.12 -8.14
N GLN A 329 -20.04 -3.10 -7.27
CA GLN A 329 -19.11 -3.00 -6.16
C GLN A 329 -17.72 -3.42 -6.63
N LEU A 330 -16.69 -2.74 -6.14
CA LEU A 330 -15.30 -3.01 -6.46
C LEU A 330 -14.83 -4.27 -5.72
N VAL A 331 -14.52 -5.32 -6.47
CA VAL A 331 -13.91 -6.55 -5.98
C VAL A 331 -12.40 -6.43 -6.14
N GLN A 332 -11.66 -6.60 -5.07
CA GLN A 332 -10.23 -6.38 -5.03
C GLN A 332 -9.53 -7.74 -4.95
N ILE A 333 -8.79 -8.10 -5.98
CA ILE A 333 -8.18 -9.43 -6.13
C ILE A 333 -6.83 -9.45 -5.44
N LYS A 334 -6.75 -10.16 -4.33
CA LYS A 334 -5.57 -10.20 -3.47
C LYS A 334 -4.91 -11.58 -3.45
N PRO A 335 -3.59 -11.69 -3.73
CA PRO A 335 -2.84 -12.91 -3.45
C PRO A 335 -2.53 -13.03 -1.96
N ALA A 336 -2.52 -14.24 -1.46
CA ALA A 336 -2.16 -14.58 -0.09
C ALA A 336 -1.29 -15.84 -0.05
N LEU A 337 -0.63 -16.08 1.09
CA LEU A 337 0.22 -17.26 1.33
C LEU A 337 1.26 -17.50 0.20
N GLY A 338 2.00 -16.45 -0.15
CA GLY A 338 3.02 -16.52 -1.20
C GLY A 338 2.46 -16.71 -2.61
N GLY A 339 1.20 -16.30 -2.87
CA GLY A 339 0.55 -16.41 -4.17
C GLY A 339 -0.11 -17.76 -4.47
N ASN A 340 -0.13 -18.68 -3.51
CA ASN A 340 -0.81 -19.97 -3.67
C ASN A 340 -2.34 -19.86 -3.56
N VAL A 341 -2.82 -18.73 -3.07
CA VAL A 341 -4.23 -18.44 -2.87
C VAL A 341 -4.54 -17.06 -3.44
N ILE A 342 -5.68 -16.95 -4.10
CA ILE A 342 -6.27 -15.66 -4.49
C ILE A 342 -7.55 -15.48 -3.70
N ALA A 343 -7.67 -14.33 -3.05
CA ALA A 343 -8.82 -13.94 -2.27
C ALA A 343 -9.48 -12.68 -2.87
N PRO A 344 -10.69 -12.78 -3.44
CA PRO A 344 -11.54 -11.63 -3.70
C PRO A 344 -11.93 -10.97 -2.39
N ILE A 345 -11.61 -9.68 -2.24
CA ILE A 345 -11.93 -8.87 -1.06
C ILE A 345 -13.02 -7.87 -1.43
N LEU A 346 -13.99 -7.74 -0.56
CA LEU A 346 -15.03 -6.71 -0.62
C LEU A 346 -14.90 -5.73 0.55
N SER A 347 -15.43 -4.52 0.38
CA SER A 347 -15.54 -3.50 1.43
C SER A 347 -16.95 -2.95 1.50
N ASN A 348 -17.42 -2.62 2.71
CA ASN A 348 -18.70 -1.94 2.95
C ASN A 348 -18.55 -0.43 3.10
N THR A 349 -17.33 0.10 2.99
CA THR A 349 -17.08 1.55 3.06
C THR A 349 -16.80 2.15 1.69
N THR A 350 -17.09 3.42 1.53
CA THR A 350 -16.78 4.22 0.33
C THR A 350 -16.12 5.54 0.73
N PRO A 351 -15.13 6.01 -0.05
CA PRO A 351 -14.59 5.39 -1.26
C PRO A 351 -13.93 4.03 -0.99
N TYR A 352 -13.95 3.15 -2.00
CA TYR A 352 -13.13 1.95 -1.98
C TYR A 352 -11.66 2.36 -1.99
N MET A 353 -10.86 1.82 -1.07
CA MET A 353 -9.43 2.08 -1.01
C MET A 353 -8.64 0.79 -1.25
N VAL A 354 -7.65 0.87 -2.13
CA VAL A 354 -6.82 -0.28 -2.47
C VAL A 354 -5.39 0.15 -2.84
N THR A 355 -4.41 -0.63 -2.41
CA THR A 355 -3.06 -0.53 -2.97
C THR A 355 -2.83 -1.64 -3.98
N LEU A 356 -2.30 -1.30 -5.16
CA LEU A 356 -2.10 -2.19 -6.30
C LEU A 356 -0.62 -2.46 -6.53
N ARG A 357 -0.29 -3.75 -6.70
CA ARG A 357 1.08 -4.22 -6.87
C ARG A 357 1.65 -3.76 -8.21
N GLU A 358 2.88 -3.25 -8.19
CA GLU A 358 3.62 -2.82 -9.40
C GLU A 358 3.87 -4.02 -10.34
N GLY A 359 3.77 -3.80 -11.65
CA GLY A 359 4.06 -4.77 -12.69
C GLY A 359 2.97 -5.83 -12.92
N MET A 360 1.78 -5.65 -12.34
CA MET A 360 0.67 -6.60 -12.47
C MET A 360 -0.42 -6.16 -13.44
N LEU A 361 -0.46 -4.88 -13.80
CA LEU A 361 -1.54 -4.30 -14.59
C LEU A 361 -1.01 -3.73 -15.91
N GLU A 362 -1.86 -3.73 -16.91
CA GLU A 362 -1.52 -3.20 -18.23
C GLU A 362 -1.59 -1.67 -18.25
N GLN A 363 -0.65 -1.05 -18.98
CA GLN A 363 -0.67 0.39 -19.25
C GLN A 363 -1.55 0.64 -20.48
N ILE A 364 -2.31 1.73 -20.46
CA ILE A 364 -3.03 2.17 -21.68
C ILE A 364 -2.02 2.74 -22.68
N PRO A 365 -2.06 2.33 -23.95
CA PRO A 365 -1.25 2.93 -25.00
C PRO A 365 -1.48 4.45 -25.09
N GLN A 366 -0.39 5.21 -25.23
CA GLN A 366 -0.44 6.67 -25.30
C GLN A 366 -1.33 7.12 -26.47
N LYS A 367 -2.29 8.01 -26.16
CA LYS A 367 -3.07 8.73 -27.15
C LYS A 367 -2.47 10.12 -27.34
N ALA A 368 -2.21 10.53 -28.57
CA ALA A 368 -1.76 11.87 -28.87
C ALA A 368 -2.83 12.91 -28.43
N ASP A 369 -2.37 14.05 -27.92
CA ASP A 369 -3.12 15.30 -27.74
C ASP A 369 -4.26 15.36 -26.72
N VAL A 370 -4.24 14.58 -25.64
CA VAL A 370 -5.20 14.76 -24.55
C VAL A 370 -4.57 15.50 -23.38
N LEU A 371 -4.96 16.75 -23.20
CA LEU A 371 -4.60 17.53 -22.01
C LEU A 371 -5.68 17.38 -20.95
N PRO A 372 -5.32 16.96 -19.72
CA PRO A 372 -6.26 16.87 -18.61
C PRO A 372 -6.59 18.28 -18.07
N THR A 373 -7.73 18.40 -17.41
CA THR A 373 -8.01 19.59 -16.59
C THR A 373 -7.15 19.54 -15.34
N VAL A 374 -6.36 20.59 -15.06
CA VAL A 374 -5.44 20.64 -13.92
C VAL A 374 -6.01 21.52 -12.82
N THR A 375 -6.01 21.04 -11.60
CA THR A 375 -6.36 21.80 -10.39
C THR A 375 -5.17 21.76 -9.43
N GLU A 376 -4.64 22.92 -9.09
CA GLU A 376 -3.59 23.07 -8.08
C GLU A 376 -4.23 23.31 -6.73
N LEU A 377 -3.87 22.49 -5.74
CA LEU A 377 -4.36 22.61 -4.38
C LEU A 377 -3.22 22.97 -3.44
N GLU A 378 -3.36 24.11 -2.78
CA GLU A 378 -2.49 24.48 -1.68
C GLU A 378 -3.07 23.94 -0.37
N PRO A 379 -2.29 23.20 0.44
CA PRO A 379 -2.71 22.75 1.74
C PRO A 379 -3.00 23.93 2.67
N LYS A 380 -4.23 24.02 3.16
CA LYS A 380 -4.65 25.05 4.12
C LYS A 380 -4.81 24.43 5.50
N ASN A 381 -4.30 25.12 6.53
CA ASN A 381 -4.47 24.72 7.93
C ASN A 381 -3.92 23.33 8.27
N VAL A 382 -2.87 22.88 7.61
CA VAL A 382 -2.20 21.60 7.89
C VAL A 382 -0.93 21.86 8.67
N THR A 383 -0.76 21.14 9.78
CA THR A 383 0.47 21.22 10.60
C THR A 383 1.60 20.54 9.84
N LYS A 384 2.77 21.15 9.82
CA LYS A 384 3.98 20.56 9.23
C LYS A 384 4.37 19.30 10.00
N SER A 385 4.82 18.26 9.27
CA SER A 385 5.32 17.04 9.89
C SER A 385 6.49 17.30 10.82
N VAL A 386 6.51 16.57 11.94
CA VAL A 386 7.64 16.59 12.88
C VAL A 386 8.80 15.71 12.43
N ILE A 387 8.60 14.89 11.41
CA ILE A 387 9.63 14.04 10.79
C ILE A 387 10.46 14.90 9.87
N ARG A 388 11.78 14.86 10.03
CA ARG A 388 12.73 15.66 9.27
C ARG A 388 13.68 14.77 8.47
N LEU A 389 13.81 15.00 7.18
CA LEU A 389 14.84 14.41 6.35
C LEU A 389 16.22 14.97 6.76
N VAL A 390 17.14 14.06 7.07
CA VAL A 390 18.53 14.40 7.44
C VAL A 390 19.47 14.22 6.26
N GLY A 391 19.25 13.19 5.44
CA GLY A 391 20.06 12.92 4.25
C GLY A 391 19.52 11.78 3.42
N GLU A 392 19.97 11.72 2.17
CA GLU A 392 19.68 10.67 1.19
C GLU A 392 20.98 10.11 0.62
N TYR A 393 21.05 8.78 0.43
CA TYR A 393 22.28 8.05 0.08
C TYR A 393 22.01 6.94 -0.93
#